data_712c7905dc117eba2aafd0e7055a012e
#
_entry.id   712c7905dc117eba2aafd0e7055a012e
#
_cell.length_a   1.000
_cell.length_b   1.000
_cell.length_c   1.000
_cell.angle_alpha   90.00
_cell.angle_beta   90.00
_cell.angle_gamma   90.00
#
_symmetry.space_group_name_H-M   'P 1'
#
loop_
_entity.id
_entity.type
_entity.pdbx_description
1 polymer ?
#
loop_
_entity_poly.entity_id
_entity_poly.type
_entity_poly.pdbx_seq_one_letter_code
_entity_poly.pdbx_strand_id
1 'polypeptide(L)'
;MNHKNETQAMIKQNRNLLILLITASLLKIFYPFLIAFIPKVIVENMDEPVLLIQFLIGSGIVVILLQAAISFCDSMKDHAYAVFRFCFFRLIDRKALLVPYDILSSQQFQDDYKFSVQFVDDIENGLQATMEHISKLLTNVGLFVLFLTSMT
;
A
#
# COMPACT_ATOMS: atom_id res chain seq x y z
N MET A 1 14.77 10.85 27.25
CA MET A 1 13.70 10.18 26.49
C MET A 1 14.29 8.91 25.87
N ASN A 2 13.71 7.75 26.11
CA ASN A 2 14.40 6.45 26.01
C ASN A 2 14.51 5.98 24.55
N HIS A 3 15.72 5.89 24.01
CA HIS A 3 16.06 5.48 22.64
C HIS A 3 15.38 4.14 22.23
N LYS A 4 15.20 3.22 23.19
CA LYS A 4 14.51 1.92 22.99
C LYS A 4 13.03 2.11 22.63
N ASN A 5 12.33 3.07 23.21
CA ASN A 5 10.90 3.27 22.97
C ASN A 5 10.63 3.86 21.57
N GLU A 6 11.52 4.71 21.07
CA GLU A 6 11.40 5.30 19.73
C GLU A 6 11.64 4.23 18.65
N THR A 7 12.68 3.39 18.83
CA THR A 7 12.98 2.29 17.90
C THR A 7 11.85 1.25 17.88
N GLN A 8 11.28 0.91 19.03
CA GLN A 8 10.14 -0.01 19.10
C GLN A 8 8.88 0.57 18.45
N ALA A 9 8.62 1.86 18.61
CA ALA A 9 7.50 2.52 17.94
C ALA A 9 7.67 2.51 16.42
N MET A 10 8.87 2.78 15.91
CA MET A 10 9.19 2.71 14.47
C MET A 10 9.01 1.29 13.91
N ILE A 11 9.48 0.26 14.63
CA ILE A 11 9.34 -1.14 14.21
C ILE A 11 7.86 -1.55 14.18
N LYS A 12 7.09 -1.17 15.19
CA LYS A 12 5.65 -1.45 15.27
C LYS A 12 4.90 -0.77 14.12
N GLN A 13 5.25 0.45 13.80
CA GLN A 13 4.63 1.23 12.74
C GLN A 13 4.96 0.66 11.35
N ASN A 14 6.22 0.24 11.12
CA ASN A 14 6.64 -0.45 9.90
C ASN A 14 5.87 -1.76 9.69
N ARG A 15 5.65 -2.53 10.75
CA ARG A 15 4.88 -3.77 10.69
C ARG A 15 3.42 -3.50 10.32
N ASN A 16 2.80 -2.49 10.89
CA ASN A 16 1.41 -2.14 10.58
C ASN A 16 1.24 -1.68 9.12
N LEU A 17 2.19 -0.91 8.60
CA LEU A 17 2.22 -0.48 7.21
C LEU A 17 2.37 -1.68 6.26
N LEU A 18 3.26 -2.63 6.56
CA LEU A 18 3.42 -3.85 5.77
C LEU A 18 2.14 -4.71 5.76
N ILE A 19 1.50 -4.89 6.92
CA ILE A 19 0.23 -5.63 7.02
C ILE A 19 -0.84 -4.93 6.17
N LEU A 20 -0.93 -3.61 6.24
CA LEU A 20 -1.89 -2.84 5.48
C LEU A 20 -1.65 -2.95 3.97
N LEU A 21 -0.39 -2.89 3.53
CA LEU A 21 -0.01 -3.07 2.13
C LEU A 21 -0.40 -4.46 1.61
N ILE A 22 -0.11 -5.51 2.38
CA ILE A 22 -0.46 -6.89 2.02
C ILE A 22 -1.98 -7.04 1.95
N THR A 23 -2.72 -6.54 2.94
CA THR A 23 -4.19 -6.62 2.98
C THR A 23 -4.82 -5.88 1.80
N ALA A 24 -4.35 -4.66 1.51
CA ALA A 24 -4.84 -3.88 0.37
C ALA A 24 -4.53 -4.59 -0.97
N SER A 25 -3.34 -5.19 -1.10
CA SER A 25 -2.98 -5.95 -2.30
C SER A 25 -3.87 -7.18 -2.49
N LEU A 26 -4.15 -7.93 -1.43
CA LEU A 26 -5.06 -9.08 -1.48
C LEU A 26 -6.47 -8.67 -1.90
N LEU A 27 -7.03 -7.62 -1.31
CA LEU A 27 -8.35 -7.11 -1.69
C LEU A 27 -8.40 -6.69 -3.17
N LYS A 28 -7.34 -6.03 -3.66
CA LYS A 28 -7.21 -5.62 -5.06
C LYS A 28 -7.07 -6.81 -6.03
N ILE A 29 -6.55 -7.94 -5.58
CA ILE A 29 -6.49 -9.18 -6.37
C ILE A 29 -7.90 -9.80 -6.50
N PHE A 30 -8.67 -9.83 -5.41
CA PHE A 30 -10.02 -10.43 -5.42
C PHE A 30 -11.04 -9.62 -6.24
N TYR A 31 -10.89 -8.30 -6.29
CA TYR A 31 -11.84 -7.42 -6.98
C TYR A 31 -12.05 -7.75 -8.46
N PRO A 32 -11.01 -7.77 -9.32
CA PRO A 32 -11.18 -8.10 -10.73
C PRO A 32 -11.61 -9.55 -10.98
N PHE A 33 -11.20 -10.47 -10.10
CA PHE A 33 -11.64 -11.86 -10.18
C PHE A 33 -13.16 -11.98 -9.97
N LEU A 34 -13.69 -11.27 -8.98
CA LEU A 34 -15.12 -11.27 -8.69
C LEU A 34 -15.92 -10.65 -9.84
N ILE A 35 -15.43 -9.56 -10.42
CA ILE A 35 -16.08 -8.92 -11.59
C ILE A 35 -16.07 -9.85 -12.80
N ALA A 36 -14.97 -10.57 -13.06
CA ALA A 36 -14.86 -11.51 -14.17
C ALA A 36 -15.81 -12.72 -14.00
N PHE A 37 -16.17 -13.07 -12.78
CA PHE A 37 -17.08 -14.18 -12.50
C PHE A 37 -18.55 -13.85 -12.74
N ILE A 38 -18.96 -12.58 -12.60
CA ILE A 38 -20.36 -12.13 -12.77
C ILE A 38 -20.95 -12.52 -14.13
N PRO A 39 -20.29 -12.23 -15.29
CA PRO A 39 -20.84 -12.60 -16.60
C PRO A 39 -21.08 -14.10 -16.78
N LYS A 40 -20.20 -14.94 -16.23
CA LYS A 40 -20.33 -16.39 -16.29
C LYS A 40 -21.62 -16.84 -15.59
N VAL A 41 -21.86 -16.37 -14.38
CA VAL A 41 -23.06 -16.75 -13.61
C VAL A 41 -24.34 -16.20 -14.24
N ILE A 42 -24.28 -15.04 -14.89
CA ILE A 42 -25.43 -14.49 -15.64
C ILE A 42 -25.82 -15.46 -16.77
N VAL A 43 -24.84 -15.90 -17.56
CA VAL A 43 -25.10 -16.81 -18.68
C VAL A 43 -25.62 -18.16 -18.20
N GLU A 44 -25.09 -18.70 -17.11
CA GLU A 44 -25.50 -20.00 -16.55
C GLU A 44 -26.92 -19.99 -15.96
N ASN A 45 -27.44 -18.83 -15.53
CA ASN A 45 -28.74 -18.71 -14.89
C ASN A 45 -29.77 -17.89 -15.71
N MET A 46 -29.59 -17.79 -17.01
CA MET A 46 -30.52 -17.05 -17.89
C MET A 46 -31.92 -17.61 -17.90
N ASP A 47 -32.09 -18.89 -17.65
CA ASP A 47 -33.41 -19.58 -17.66
C ASP A 47 -34.24 -19.34 -16.37
N GLU A 48 -33.60 -18.81 -15.31
CA GLU A 48 -34.26 -18.56 -14.02
C GLU A 48 -34.22 -17.06 -13.64
N PRO A 49 -35.14 -16.21 -14.11
CA PRO A 49 -35.08 -14.76 -13.95
C PRO A 49 -35.08 -14.28 -12.50
N VAL A 50 -35.77 -15.00 -11.60
CA VAL A 50 -35.85 -14.62 -10.17
C VAL A 50 -34.49 -14.83 -9.49
N LEU A 51 -33.85 -15.95 -9.76
CA LEU A 51 -32.54 -16.30 -9.20
C LEU A 51 -31.44 -15.37 -9.75
N LEU A 52 -31.53 -15.01 -11.03
CA LEU A 52 -30.67 -14.07 -11.68
C LEU A 52 -30.74 -12.67 -11.06
N ILE A 53 -31.94 -12.16 -10.76
CA ILE A 53 -32.13 -10.86 -10.12
C ILE A 53 -31.54 -10.87 -8.69
N GLN A 54 -31.79 -11.91 -7.91
CA GLN A 54 -31.24 -12.05 -6.57
C GLN A 54 -29.71 -12.10 -6.58
N PHE A 55 -29.13 -12.83 -7.54
CA PHE A 55 -27.68 -12.90 -7.72
C PHE A 55 -27.09 -11.55 -8.11
N LEU A 56 -27.72 -10.81 -9.04
CA LEU A 56 -27.26 -9.48 -9.45
C LEU A 56 -27.28 -8.48 -8.29
N ILE A 57 -28.33 -8.46 -7.50
CA ILE A 57 -28.41 -7.59 -6.32
C ILE A 57 -27.35 -7.99 -5.29
N GLY A 58 -27.21 -9.27 -4.99
CA GLY A 58 -26.22 -9.78 -4.05
C GLY A 58 -24.78 -9.48 -4.46
N SER A 59 -24.45 -9.77 -5.73
CA SER A 59 -23.11 -9.47 -6.28
C SER A 59 -22.82 -7.96 -6.31
N GLY A 60 -23.80 -7.13 -6.63
CA GLY A 60 -23.68 -5.66 -6.60
C GLY A 60 -23.34 -5.16 -5.19
N ILE A 61 -24.02 -5.66 -4.16
CA ILE A 61 -23.74 -5.30 -2.76
C ILE A 61 -22.30 -5.72 -2.40
N VAL A 62 -21.90 -6.95 -2.73
CA VAL A 62 -20.54 -7.44 -2.45
C VAL A 62 -19.47 -6.59 -3.13
N VAL A 63 -19.67 -6.21 -4.40
CA VAL A 63 -18.74 -5.34 -5.15
C VAL A 63 -18.61 -3.98 -4.49
N ILE A 64 -19.72 -3.36 -4.07
CA ILE A 64 -19.72 -2.06 -3.39
C ILE A 64 -18.97 -2.14 -2.05
N LEU A 65 -19.23 -3.17 -1.24
CA LEU A 65 -18.56 -3.37 0.03
C LEU A 65 -17.06 -3.60 -0.15
N LEU A 66 -16.67 -4.39 -1.15
CA LEU A 66 -15.27 -4.64 -1.47
C LEU A 66 -14.57 -3.36 -1.91
N GLN A 67 -15.19 -2.57 -2.77
CA GLN A 67 -14.65 -1.28 -3.21
C GLN A 67 -14.51 -0.29 -2.04
N ALA A 68 -15.48 -0.24 -1.14
CA ALA A 68 -15.39 0.57 0.06
C ALA A 68 -14.23 0.13 0.97
N ALA A 69 -14.04 -1.18 1.13
CA ALA A 69 -12.92 -1.73 1.90
C ALA A 69 -11.55 -1.38 1.27
N ILE A 70 -11.44 -1.49 -0.07
CA ILE A 70 -10.22 -1.09 -0.80
C ILE A 70 -9.93 0.40 -0.59
N SER A 71 -10.94 1.27 -0.76
CA SER A 71 -10.79 2.72 -0.57
C SER A 71 -10.40 3.08 0.87
N PHE A 72 -10.96 2.39 1.84
CA PHE A 72 -10.59 2.56 3.24
C PHE A 72 -9.13 2.15 3.50
N CYS A 73 -8.70 1.00 2.98
CA CYS A 73 -7.31 0.55 3.08
C CYS A 73 -6.34 1.52 2.40
N ASP A 74 -6.68 2.07 1.23
CA ASP A 74 -5.85 3.04 0.53
C ASP A 74 -5.73 4.35 1.34
N SER A 75 -6.82 4.87 1.90
CA SER A 75 -6.78 6.05 2.78
C SER A 75 -5.92 5.83 4.03
N MET A 76 -6.03 4.66 4.67
CA MET A 76 -5.20 4.31 5.82
C MET A 76 -3.72 4.16 5.44
N LYS A 77 -3.43 3.67 4.24
CA LYS A 77 -2.09 3.55 3.69
C LYS A 77 -1.46 4.94 3.50
N ASP A 78 -2.19 5.89 2.91
CA ASP A 78 -1.70 7.26 2.70
C ASP A 78 -1.38 7.96 4.02
N HIS A 79 -2.24 7.78 5.03
CA HIS A 79 -1.96 8.27 6.37
C HIS A 79 -0.69 7.63 6.96
N ALA A 80 -0.54 6.30 6.82
CA ALA A 80 0.62 5.58 7.30
C ALA A 80 1.92 6.03 6.61
N TYR A 81 1.89 6.34 5.31
CA TYR A 81 3.02 6.91 4.58
C TYR A 81 3.39 8.31 5.09
N ALA A 82 2.41 9.17 5.35
CA ALA A 82 2.66 10.49 5.90
C ALA A 82 3.39 10.40 7.25
N VAL A 83 2.90 9.56 8.16
CA VAL A 83 3.54 9.37 9.47
C VAL A 83 4.94 8.76 9.34
N PHE A 84 5.12 7.81 8.43
CA PHE A 84 6.42 7.19 8.14
C PHE A 84 7.43 8.23 7.63
N ARG A 85 7.03 9.10 6.71
CA ARG A 85 7.83 10.19 6.18
C ARG A 85 8.27 11.15 7.29
N PHE A 86 7.38 11.57 8.16
CA PHE A 86 7.73 12.40 9.32
C PHE A 86 8.74 11.74 10.26
N CYS A 87 8.64 10.43 10.48
CA CYS A 87 9.62 9.70 11.27
C CYS A 87 11.02 9.71 10.63
N PHE A 88 11.11 9.59 9.31
CA PHE A 88 12.39 9.67 8.59
C PHE A 88 12.98 11.06 8.62
N PHE A 89 12.19 12.12 8.39
CA PHE A 89 12.67 13.49 8.51
C PHE A 89 13.26 13.76 9.90
N ARG A 90 12.55 13.38 10.94
CA ARG A 90 13.05 13.52 12.31
C ARG A 90 14.35 12.75 12.56
N LEU A 91 14.53 11.60 11.93
CA LEU A 91 15.75 10.82 12.04
C LEU A 91 16.93 11.45 11.30
N ILE A 92 16.68 12.00 10.12
CA ILE A 92 17.68 12.74 9.32
C ILE A 92 18.12 13.99 10.09
N ASP A 93 17.17 14.82 10.57
CA ASP A 93 17.45 16.03 11.31
C ASP A 93 18.24 15.75 12.60
N ARG A 94 17.83 14.73 13.34
CA ARG A 94 18.53 14.32 14.55
C ARG A 94 19.95 13.87 14.27
N LYS A 95 20.19 13.14 13.20
CA LYS A 95 21.54 12.75 12.80
C LYS A 95 22.37 13.98 12.37
N ALA A 96 21.78 14.90 11.62
CA ALA A 96 22.44 16.14 11.22
C ALA A 96 22.87 16.97 12.44
N LEU A 97 22.04 17.07 13.47
CA LEU A 97 22.35 17.80 14.70
C LEU A 97 23.49 17.19 15.55
N LEU A 98 23.82 15.91 15.32
CA LEU A 98 24.89 15.22 16.04
C LEU A 98 26.24 15.27 15.31
N VAL A 99 26.26 15.81 14.09
CA VAL A 99 27.47 15.91 13.27
C VAL A 99 28.30 17.14 13.68
N PRO A 100 29.64 17.03 13.81
CA PRO A 100 30.52 18.16 14.06
C PRO A 100 30.38 19.23 12.97
N TYR A 101 30.54 20.51 13.35
CA TYR A 101 30.37 21.64 12.43
C TYR A 101 31.26 21.57 11.17
N ASP A 102 32.47 21.08 11.33
CA ASP A 102 33.43 20.95 10.21
C ASP A 102 32.91 20.00 9.12
N ILE A 103 32.24 18.94 9.51
CA ILE A 103 31.62 17.97 8.57
C ILE A 103 30.33 18.56 8.02
N LEU A 104 29.52 19.19 8.87
CA LEU A 104 28.24 19.80 8.52
C LEU A 104 28.39 20.91 7.47
N SER A 105 29.53 21.64 7.50
CA SER A 105 29.86 22.68 6.52
C SER A 105 30.43 22.12 5.22
N SER A 106 30.77 20.83 5.15
CA SER A 106 31.33 20.22 3.95
C SER A 106 30.25 20.10 2.85
N GLN A 107 30.64 20.32 1.61
CA GLN A 107 29.75 20.24 0.46
C GLN A 107 29.18 18.83 0.30
N GLN A 108 30.01 17.81 0.54
CA GLN A 108 29.57 16.42 0.46
C GLN A 108 28.42 16.12 1.44
N PHE A 109 28.53 16.56 2.70
CA PHE A 109 27.46 16.37 3.68
C PHE A 109 26.18 17.11 3.27
N GLN A 110 26.29 18.33 2.77
CA GLN A 110 25.13 19.10 2.32
C GLN A 110 24.42 18.44 1.14
N ASP A 111 25.17 17.88 0.20
CA ASP A 111 24.61 17.15 -0.94
C ASP A 111 23.92 15.86 -0.51
N ASP A 112 24.55 15.08 0.37
CA ASP A 112 23.97 13.86 0.96
C ASP A 112 22.71 14.15 1.78
N TYR A 113 22.73 15.25 2.56
CA TYR A 113 21.55 15.68 3.32
C TYR A 113 20.40 16.09 2.41
N LYS A 114 20.66 16.92 1.39
CA LYS A 114 19.65 17.31 0.40
C LYS A 114 19.08 16.10 -0.33
N PHE A 115 19.93 15.18 -0.77
CA PHE A 115 19.50 13.95 -1.41
C PHE A 115 18.60 13.10 -0.49
N SER A 116 18.98 12.95 0.79
CA SER A 116 18.22 12.19 1.78
C SER A 116 16.84 12.81 2.03
N VAL A 117 16.78 14.13 2.17
CA VAL A 117 15.53 14.89 2.35
C VAL A 117 14.66 14.76 1.10
N GLN A 118 15.22 14.97 -0.09
CA GLN A 118 14.50 14.86 -1.35
C GLN A 118 13.97 13.46 -1.57
N PHE A 119 14.74 12.40 -1.28
CA PHE A 119 14.31 11.02 -1.40
C PHE A 119 13.11 10.68 -0.49
N VAL A 120 13.05 11.28 0.69
CA VAL A 120 11.91 11.09 1.62
C VAL A 120 10.69 11.93 1.22
N ASP A 121 10.91 13.13 0.67
CA ASP A 121 9.85 14.08 0.32
C ASP A 121 9.21 13.79 -1.05
N ASP A 122 9.98 13.24 -1.98
CA ASP A 122 9.50 12.93 -3.33
C ASP A 122 8.46 11.80 -3.30
N ILE A 123 7.22 12.15 -3.62
CA ILE A 123 6.08 11.22 -3.66
C ILE A 123 6.16 10.33 -4.92
N GLU A 124 6.72 10.84 -6.01
CA GLU A 124 6.69 10.15 -7.32
C GLU A 124 7.88 9.21 -7.53
N ASN A 125 9.07 9.59 -7.02
CA ASN A 125 10.32 8.84 -7.26
C ASN A 125 11.05 8.44 -5.98
N GLY A 126 10.51 8.79 -4.82
CA GLY A 126 11.14 8.56 -3.52
C GLY A 126 10.73 7.25 -2.86
N LEU A 127 10.83 7.27 -1.53
CA LEU A 127 10.56 6.10 -0.67
C LEU A 127 9.12 5.60 -0.80
N GLN A 128 8.14 6.51 -0.89
CA GLN A 128 6.73 6.17 -1.04
C GLN A 128 6.48 5.46 -2.36
N ALA A 129 6.99 6.02 -3.47
CA ALA A 129 6.87 5.42 -4.80
C ALA A 129 7.45 4.00 -4.85
N THR A 130 8.62 3.79 -4.24
CA THR A 130 9.26 2.47 -4.17
C THR A 130 8.35 1.46 -3.47
N MET A 131 7.74 1.83 -2.35
CA MET A 131 6.80 0.96 -1.62
C MET A 131 5.52 0.68 -2.41
N GLU A 132 5.00 1.67 -3.14
CA GLU A 132 3.84 1.50 -4.02
C GLU A 132 4.16 0.60 -5.21
N HIS A 133 5.33 0.71 -5.82
CA HIS A 133 5.77 -0.18 -6.89
C HIS A 133 5.87 -1.63 -6.42
N ILE A 134 6.40 -1.87 -5.22
CA ILE A 134 6.45 -3.21 -4.62
C ILE A 134 5.02 -3.75 -4.40
N SER A 135 4.12 -2.93 -3.88
CA SER A 135 2.71 -3.32 -3.69
C SER A 135 2.00 -3.64 -5.00
N LYS A 136 2.21 -2.84 -6.05
CA LYS A 136 1.67 -3.07 -7.40
C LYS A 136 2.23 -4.37 -8.01
N LEU A 137 3.53 -4.60 -7.85
CA LEU A 137 4.18 -5.82 -8.33
C LEU A 137 3.60 -7.05 -7.64
N LEU A 138 3.44 -7.00 -6.31
CA LEU A 138 2.83 -8.08 -5.54
C LEU A 138 1.39 -8.38 -6.00
N THR A 139 0.60 -7.33 -6.25
CA THR A 139 -0.77 -7.45 -6.77
C THR A 139 -0.79 -8.09 -8.16
N ASN A 140 0.07 -7.67 -9.07
CA ASN A 140 0.14 -8.20 -10.43
C ASN A 140 0.57 -9.66 -10.47
N VAL A 141 1.57 -10.03 -9.66
CA VAL A 141 2.00 -11.44 -9.52
C VAL A 141 0.88 -12.29 -8.93
N GLY A 142 0.18 -11.79 -7.90
CA GLY A 142 -0.96 -12.49 -7.32
C GLY A 142 -2.11 -12.70 -8.31
N LEU A 143 -2.44 -11.70 -9.11
CA LEU A 143 -3.43 -11.81 -10.20
C LEU A 143 -3.01 -12.86 -11.24
N PHE A 144 -1.75 -12.85 -11.65
CA PHE A 144 -1.22 -13.82 -12.62
C PHE A 144 -1.34 -15.25 -12.10
N VAL A 145 -0.96 -15.49 -10.84
CA VAL A 145 -1.09 -16.81 -10.20
C VAL A 145 -2.54 -17.27 -10.13
N LEU A 146 -3.46 -16.38 -9.70
CA LEU A 146 -4.89 -16.69 -9.66
C LEU A 146 -5.45 -17.02 -11.05
N PHE A 147 -5.03 -16.29 -12.08
CA PHE A 147 -5.48 -16.53 -13.44
C PHE A 147 -5.01 -17.91 -13.95
N LEU A 148 -3.75 -18.28 -13.66
CA LEU A 148 -3.23 -19.60 -14.01
C LEU A 148 -3.98 -20.73 -13.30
N THR A 149 -4.28 -20.56 -12.02
CA THR A 149 -5.02 -21.60 -11.25
C THR A 149 -6.49 -21.72 -11.65
N SER A 150 -7.08 -20.67 -12.22
CA SER A 150 -8.46 -20.73 -12.73
C SER A 150 -8.60 -21.37 -14.11
N MET A 151 -7.50 -21.55 -14.83
CA MET A 151 -7.47 -22.20 -16.14
C MET A 151 -7.19 -23.72 -16.08
N THR A 152 -6.75 -24.21 -14.93
CA THR A 152 -6.55 -25.65 -14.65
C THR A 152 -7.77 -26.26 -13.98
#